data_de28a9c1150d6ca3ed23f5e6439b528b
#
_entry.id   de28a9c1150d6ca3ed23f5e6439b528b
#
_cell.length_a   1.000
_cell.length_b   1.000
_cell.length_c   1.000
_cell.angle_alpha   90.00
_cell.angle_beta   90.00
_cell.angle_gamma   90.00
#
_symmetry.space_group_name_H-M   'P 1'
#
loop_
_entity.id
_entity.type
_entity.pdbx_description
1 polymer ?
#
loop_
_entity_poly.entity_id
_entity_poly.type
_entity_poly.pdbx_seq_one_letter_code
_entity_poly.pdbx_strand_id
1 'polypeptide(L)'
;MSYPLRQKKPEHGVLKISLVLIALTVTAALPLAAAPPAITTQATLLDRIQIEDMLLAYYHGFEVEEGHDWAAFYADDAVLDINGRVFEGKAAIQGLYDNYAEISPEEAVTGKVHVLMTNPRIIVTGDTATAHMVYTETINDSVYQAPRLIEQGREDTWFRKINGRWLITKRLITQDGGLPPAYFDTYKQR
;
A
#
# COMPACT_ATOMS: atom_id res chain seq x y z
N MET A 1 52.36 43.62 76.62
CA MET A 1 52.34 43.19 75.18
C MET A 1 51.10 43.77 74.52
N SER A 2 51.25 44.89 73.82
CA SER A 2 50.19 45.66 73.24
C SER A 2 50.23 45.52 71.74
N TYR A 3 49.17 45.03 71.15
CA TYR A 3 49.01 44.96 69.70
C TYR A 3 48.30 46.22 69.19
N PRO A 4 48.73 46.85 68.10
CA PRO A 4 48.14 48.04 67.57
C PRO A 4 46.94 47.68 66.64
N LEU A 5 45.87 48.39 66.80
CA LEU A 5 44.67 48.32 65.97
C LEU A 5 44.93 48.96 64.58
N ARG A 6 44.82 48.19 63.53
CA ARG A 6 44.94 48.64 62.14
C ARG A 6 43.60 49.27 61.69
N GLN A 7 43.57 50.53 61.42
CA GLN A 7 42.42 51.20 60.81
C GLN A 7 42.26 50.81 59.34
N LYS A 8 41.06 50.40 58.98
CA LYS A 8 40.69 50.04 57.62
C LYS A 8 40.15 51.31 56.88
N LYS A 9 40.77 51.69 55.77
CA LYS A 9 40.30 52.76 54.87
C LYS A 9 39.01 52.34 54.20
N PRO A 10 38.05 53.26 53.94
CA PRO A 10 36.85 52.96 53.14
C PRO A 10 37.21 52.91 51.64
N GLU A 11 36.96 51.79 51.04
CA GLU A 11 37.05 51.67 49.59
C GLU A 11 35.69 52.17 48.94
N HIS A 12 35.84 53.21 48.12
CA HIS A 12 34.73 53.67 47.27
C HIS A 12 34.51 52.66 46.16
N GLY A 13 33.47 51.82 46.33
CA GLY A 13 33.00 50.88 45.32
C GLY A 13 32.37 51.61 44.17
N VAL A 14 33.01 51.62 43.00
CA VAL A 14 32.44 52.06 41.75
C VAL A 14 31.44 51.03 41.28
N LEU A 15 30.14 51.38 41.32
CA LEU A 15 29.06 50.56 40.81
C LEU A 15 29.16 50.48 39.28
N LYS A 16 29.70 49.35 38.76
CA LYS A 16 29.71 49.05 37.33
C LYS A 16 28.33 48.59 36.94
N ILE A 17 27.53 49.45 36.31
CA ILE A 17 26.26 49.05 35.67
C ILE A 17 26.63 48.32 34.38
N SER A 18 26.58 47.01 34.42
CA SER A 18 26.69 46.16 33.22
C SER A 18 25.38 46.22 32.46
N LEU A 19 25.37 46.91 31.33
CA LEU A 19 24.27 46.90 30.38
C LEU A 19 24.23 45.49 29.72
N VAL A 20 23.29 44.63 30.15
CA VAL A 20 23.03 43.36 29.45
C VAL A 20 22.18 43.65 28.22
N LEU A 21 22.78 43.65 27.05
CA LEU A 21 22.11 43.73 25.77
C LEU A 21 21.45 42.36 25.52
N ILE A 22 20.13 42.25 25.76
CA ILE A 22 19.35 41.08 25.36
C ILE A 22 19.17 41.16 23.85
N ALA A 23 19.98 40.44 23.11
CA ALA A 23 19.77 40.22 21.67
C ALA A 23 18.54 39.33 21.49
N LEU A 24 17.42 39.93 21.10
CA LEU A 24 16.20 39.21 20.70
C LEU A 24 16.47 38.54 19.35
N THR A 25 16.88 37.27 19.37
CA THR A 25 16.98 36.47 18.13
C THR A 25 15.58 36.10 17.70
N VAL A 26 15.06 36.83 16.71
CA VAL A 26 13.86 36.45 15.98
C VAL A 26 14.24 35.25 15.12
N THR A 27 14.01 34.04 15.61
CA THR A 27 14.05 32.82 14.78
C THR A 27 12.88 32.90 13.81
N ALA A 28 13.13 33.31 12.56
CA ALA A 28 12.17 33.17 11.48
C ALA A 28 11.88 31.66 11.34
N ALA A 29 10.71 31.23 11.78
CA ALA A 29 10.22 29.90 11.51
C ALA A 29 10.09 29.76 9.99
N LEU A 30 10.93 28.93 9.37
CA LEU A 30 10.76 28.55 7.98
C LEU A 30 9.37 27.92 7.84
N PRO A 31 8.57 28.28 6.83
CA PRO A 31 7.30 27.66 6.60
C PRO A 31 7.52 26.16 6.41
N LEU A 32 6.96 25.35 7.33
CA LEU A 32 6.95 23.91 7.18
C LEU A 32 6.19 23.61 5.88
N ALA A 33 6.81 22.92 4.94
CA ALA A 33 6.12 22.53 3.70
C ALA A 33 4.81 21.83 4.09
N ALA A 34 3.70 22.29 3.51
CA ALA A 34 2.40 21.68 3.78
C ALA A 34 2.45 20.18 3.41
N ALA A 35 1.93 19.33 4.28
CA ALA A 35 1.79 17.93 3.96
C ALA A 35 0.96 17.76 2.68
N PRO A 36 1.26 16.77 1.83
CA PRO A 36 0.44 16.51 0.65
C PRO A 36 -1.01 16.27 1.07
N PRO A 37 -1.99 16.67 0.24
CA PRO A 37 -3.41 16.51 0.56
C PRO A 37 -3.73 15.03 0.78
N ALA A 38 -4.63 14.75 1.74
CA ALA A 38 -5.09 13.41 2.00
C ALA A 38 -5.81 12.84 0.75
N ILE A 39 -5.46 11.61 0.36
CA ILE A 39 -6.09 10.90 -0.76
C ILE A 39 -7.54 10.52 -0.39
N THR A 40 -7.76 10.13 0.87
CA THR A 40 -9.08 9.76 1.40
C THR A 40 -9.66 10.93 2.17
N THR A 41 -10.87 11.34 1.82
CA THR A 41 -11.67 12.36 2.51
C THR A 41 -12.82 11.69 3.27
N GLN A 42 -13.51 12.43 4.14
CA GLN A 42 -14.71 11.92 4.80
C GLN A 42 -15.79 11.48 3.79
N ALA A 43 -15.94 12.20 2.68
CA ALA A 43 -16.90 11.87 1.64
C ALA A 43 -16.59 10.58 0.87
N THR A 44 -15.31 10.17 0.79
CA THR A 44 -14.86 8.99 0.04
C THR A 44 -14.48 7.82 0.94
N LEU A 45 -14.51 7.99 2.27
CA LEU A 45 -14.02 6.99 3.22
C LEU A 45 -14.77 5.66 3.13
N LEU A 46 -16.11 5.71 3.09
CA LEU A 46 -16.92 4.48 3.03
C LEU A 46 -16.66 3.70 1.73
N ASP A 47 -16.64 4.40 0.60
CA ASP A 47 -16.36 3.79 -0.71
C ASP A 47 -14.95 3.18 -0.75
N ARG A 48 -13.97 3.88 -0.18
CA ARG A 48 -12.60 3.35 -0.06
C ARG A 48 -12.57 2.06 0.77
N ILE A 49 -13.26 2.01 1.91
CA ILE A 49 -13.35 0.81 2.75
C ILE A 49 -14.04 -0.33 2.00
N GLN A 50 -15.17 -0.07 1.31
CA GLN A 50 -15.87 -1.09 0.53
C GLN A 50 -15.01 -1.68 -0.59
N ILE A 51 -14.17 -0.87 -1.24
CA ILE A 51 -13.23 -1.35 -2.26
C ILE A 51 -12.14 -2.21 -1.62
N GLU A 52 -11.60 -1.80 -0.47
CA GLU A 52 -10.58 -2.56 0.26
C GLU A 52 -11.15 -3.91 0.74
N ASP A 53 -12.34 -3.92 1.33
CA ASP A 53 -13.05 -5.15 1.74
C ASP A 53 -13.30 -6.09 0.55
N MET A 54 -13.68 -5.54 -0.61
CA MET A 54 -13.88 -6.31 -1.83
C MET A 54 -12.57 -6.95 -2.32
N LEU A 55 -11.46 -6.23 -2.29
CA LEU A 55 -10.15 -6.76 -2.67
C LEU A 55 -9.70 -7.85 -1.69
N LEU A 56 -9.90 -7.65 -0.39
CA LEU A 56 -9.61 -8.68 0.62
C LEU A 56 -10.46 -9.93 0.41
N ALA A 57 -11.77 -9.78 0.14
CA ALA A 57 -12.65 -10.90 -0.16
C ALA A 57 -12.24 -11.65 -1.43
N TYR A 58 -11.79 -10.92 -2.47
CA TYR A 58 -11.27 -11.52 -3.69
C TYR A 58 -10.06 -12.42 -3.41
N TYR A 59 -9.05 -11.90 -2.70
CA TYR A 59 -7.83 -12.65 -2.40
C TYR A 59 -8.03 -13.77 -1.37
N HIS A 60 -9.01 -13.64 -0.49
CA HIS A 60 -9.40 -14.73 0.41
C HIS A 60 -9.81 -15.99 -0.36
N GLY A 61 -10.26 -15.85 -1.61
CA GLY A 61 -10.58 -16.98 -2.48
C GLY A 61 -9.43 -17.94 -2.70
N PHE A 62 -8.18 -17.50 -2.64
CA PHE A 62 -7.00 -18.36 -2.75
C PHE A 62 -6.74 -19.20 -1.49
N GLU A 63 -7.36 -18.85 -0.36
CA GLU A 63 -7.22 -19.58 0.91
C GLU A 63 -8.32 -20.64 1.10
N VAL A 64 -9.43 -20.56 0.35
CA VAL A 64 -10.57 -21.49 0.43
C VAL A 64 -10.48 -22.52 -0.69
N GLU A 65 -10.72 -23.77 -0.33
CA GLU A 65 -10.50 -24.91 -1.24
C GLU A 65 -11.58 -25.06 -2.33
N GLU A 66 -12.80 -24.52 -2.13
CA GLU A 66 -13.93 -24.69 -3.08
C GLU A 66 -14.87 -23.48 -3.13
N GLY A 67 -15.45 -23.27 -4.30
CA GLY A 67 -16.69 -22.48 -4.45
C GLY A 67 -16.53 -20.96 -4.51
N HIS A 68 -15.31 -20.43 -4.72
CA HIS A 68 -15.14 -19.00 -4.87
C HIS A 68 -15.54 -18.51 -6.28
N ASP A 69 -16.54 -17.63 -6.35
CA ASP A 69 -16.98 -17.01 -7.61
C ASP A 69 -16.12 -15.76 -7.91
N TRP A 70 -14.98 -16.00 -8.55
CA TRP A 70 -14.05 -14.95 -8.93
C TRP A 70 -14.69 -13.91 -9.87
N ALA A 71 -15.53 -14.36 -10.79
CA ALA A 71 -16.17 -13.49 -11.76
C ALA A 71 -17.22 -12.56 -11.13
N ALA A 72 -17.71 -12.85 -9.93
CA ALA A 72 -18.66 -11.99 -9.22
C ALA A 72 -18.11 -10.60 -8.87
N PHE A 73 -16.79 -10.47 -8.82
CA PHE A 73 -16.11 -9.19 -8.53
C PHE A 73 -15.98 -8.29 -9.76
N TYR A 74 -16.22 -8.80 -10.96
CA TYR A 74 -16.02 -8.10 -12.21
C TYR A 74 -17.34 -7.60 -12.83
N ALA A 75 -17.26 -6.45 -13.51
CA ALA A 75 -18.32 -5.99 -14.39
C ALA A 75 -18.40 -6.88 -15.64
N ASP A 76 -19.55 -6.90 -16.32
CA ASP A 76 -19.76 -7.76 -17.49
C ASP A 76 -18.80 -7.44 -18.64
N ASP A 77 -18.42 -6.15 -18.77
CA ASP A 77 -17.48 -5.61 -19.77
C ASP A 77 -16.03 -5.50 -19.26
N ALA A 78 -15.68 -6.17 -18.18
CA ALA A 78 -14.37 -6.05 -17.54
C ALA A 78 -13.24 -6.61 -18.41
N VAL A 79 -12.05 -6.06 -18.22
CA VAL A 79 -10.80 -6.51 -18.85
C VAL A 79 -9.80 -6.92 -17.78
N LEU A 80 -9.29 -8.13 -17.87
CA LEU A 80 -8.19 -8.63 -17.04
C LEU A 80 -6.96 -8.86 -17.93
N ASP A 81 -5.86 -8.17 -17.62
CA ASP A 81 -4.56 -8.34 -18.27
C ASP A 81 -3.57 -8.89 -17.24
N ILE A 82 -3.15 -10.11 -17.42
CA ILE A 82 -2.12 -10.76 -16.60
C ILE A 82 -0.88 -10.93 -17.47
N ASN A 83 0.17 -10.15 -17.18
CA ASN A 83 1.45 -10.28 -17.87
C ASN A 83 1.36 -10.18 -19.41
N GLY A 84 0.41 -9.36 -19.91
CA GLY A 84 0.17 -9.18 -21.33
C GLY A 84 -0.81 -10.18 -21.95
N ARG A 85 -1.28 -11.17 -21.20
CA ARG A 85 -2.37 -12.05 -21.61
C ARG A 85 -3.70 -11.43 -21.20
N VAL A 86 -4.54 -11.11 -22.18
CA VAL A 86 -5.77 -10.32 -21.97
C VAL A 86 -7.00 -11.23 -22.03
N PHE A 87 -7.90 -11.04 -21.07
CA PHE A 87 -9.21 -11.69 -20.98
C PHE A 87 -10.28 -10.61 -20.98
N GLU A 88 -11.15 -10.62 -21.99
CA GLU A 88 -12.19 -9.60 -22.17
C GLU A 88 -13.57 -10.16 -21.85
N GLY A 89 -14.26 -9.46 -20.94
CA GLY A 89 -15.59 -9.83 -20.46
C GLY A 89 -15.57 -10.86 -19.34
N LYS A 90 -16.62 -10.79 -18.52
CA LYS A 90 -16.79 -11.64 -17.33
C LYS A 90 -16.69 -13.14 -17.63
N ALA A 91 -17.22 -13.60 -18.77
CA ALA A 91 -17.20 -15.02 -19.14
C ALA A 91 -15.78 -15.53 -19.43
N ALA A 92 -14.94 -14.71 -20.12
CA ALA A 92 -13.54 -15.07 -20.38
C ALA A 92 -12.72 -15.11 -19.08
N ILE A 93 -13.00 -14.16 -18.17
CA ILE A 93 -12.36 -14.11 -16.85
C ILE A 93 -12.78 -15.34 -16.02
N GLN A 94 -14.04 -15.73 -16.02
CA GLN A 94 -14.49 -16.96 -15.37
C GLN A 94 -13.77 -18.19 -15.91
N GLY A 95 -13.67 -18.31 -17.25
CA GLY A 95 -12.96 -19.42 -17.89
C GLY A 95 -11.48 -19.50 -17.50
N LEU A 96 -10.83 -18.37 -17.24
CA LEU A 96 -9.46 -18.36 -16.69
C LEU A 96 -9.40 -19.04 -15.31
N TYR A 97 -10.30 -18.66 -14.39
CA TYR A 97 -10.31 -19.22 -13.04
C TYR A 97 -10.78 -20.68 -13.00
N ASP A 98 -11.69 -21.07 -13.88
CA ASP A 98 -12.09 -22.48 -14.02
C ASP A 98 -10.93 -23.40 -14.47
N ASN A 99 -9.93 -22.82 -15.16
CA ASN A 99 -8.74 -23.50 -15.64
C ASN A 99 -7.44 -23.01 -14.97
N TYR A 100 -7.55 -22.50 -13.75
CA TYR A 100 -6.42 -21.86 -13.04
C TYR A 100 -5.17 -22.77 -12.96
N ALA A 101 -5.36 -24.08 -12.78
CA ALA A 101 -4.28 -25.04 -12.72
C ALA A 101 -3.42 -25.10 -14.01
N GLU A 102 -3.98 -24.68 -15.17
CA GLU A 102 -3.24 -24.72 -16.45
C GLU A 102 -2.21 -23.58 -16.59
N ILE A 103 -2.40 -22.51 -15.82
CA ILE A 103 -1.61 -21.27 -15.94
C ILE A 103 -0.76 -20.98 -14.71
N SER A 104 -1.03 -21.68 -13.61
CA SER A 104 -0.34 -21.50 -12.33
C SER A 104 0.87 -22.43 -12.21
N PRO A 105 1.89 -22.04 -11.46
CA PRO A 105 2.96 -22.97 -11.09
C PRO A 105 2.39 -24.21 -10.39
N GLU A 106 2.99 -25.38 -10.63
CA GLU A 106 2.56 -26.64 -10.01
C GLU A 106 2.47 -26.53 -8.49
N GLU A 107 3.40 -25.82 -7.88
CA GLU A 107 3.43 -25.56 -6.43
C GLU A 107 2.19 -24.78 -5.96
N ALA A 108 1.71 -23.83 -6.75
CA ALA A 108 0.51 -23.05 -6.41
C ALA A 108 -0.78 -23.87 -6.48
N VAL A 109 -0.77 -24.97 -7.25
CA VAL A 109 -1.90 -25.89 -7.36
C VAL A 109 -1.94 -26.90 -6.22
N THR A 110 -0.76 -27.34 -5.73
CA THR A 110 -0.62 -28.42 -4.76
C THR A 110 -0.40 -27.97 -3.32
N GLY A 111 0.07 -26.74 -3.13
CA GLY A 111 0.37 -26.15 -1.82
C GLY A 111 -0.69 -25.16 -1.34
N LYS A 112 -0.50 -24.66 -0.11
CA LYS A 112 -1.32 -23.55 0.40
C LYS A 112 -0.70 -22.23 -0.02
N VAL A 113 -1.38 -21.51 -0.90
CA VAL A 113 -0.98 -20.19 -1.36
C VAL A 113 -1.56 -19.11 -0.45
N HIS A 114 -0.73 -18.14 -0.08
CA HIS A 114 -1.18 -16.90 0.54
C HIS A 114 -0.74 -15.71 -0.30
N VAL A 115 -1.68 -14.82 -0.61
CA VAL A 115 -1.41 -13.57 -1.30
C VAL A 115 -1.35 -12.44 -0.29
N LEU A 116 -0.18 -11.86 -0.13
CA LEU A 116 0.07 -10.71 0.74
C LEU A 116 -0.05 -9.43 -0.08
N MET A 117 -1.07 -8.63 0.21
CA MET A 117 -1.27 -7.33 -0.43
C MET A 117 -0.66 -6.23 0.41
N THR A 118 0.18 -5.40 -0.20
CA THR A 118 0.89 -4.32 0.49
C THR A 118 0.77 -2.99 -0.26
N ASN A 119 0.94 -1.90 0.50
CA ASN A 119 0.93 -0.53 -0.02
C ASN A 119 -0.30 -0.16 -0.87
N PRO A 120 -1.53 -0.48 -0.45
CA PRO A 120 -2.72 -0.18 -1.22
C PRO A 120 -2.92 1.34 -1.30
N ARG A 121 -2.93 1.86 -2.53
CA ARG A 121 -3.27 3.26 -2.82
C ARG A 121 -4.59 3.29 -3.57
N ILE A 122 -5.69 3.49 -2.84
CA ILE A 122 -7.05 3.54 -3.38
C ILE A 122 -7.49 4.99 -3.50
N ILE A 123 -7.92 5.41 -4.70
CA ILE A 123 -8.41 6.75 -5.01
C ILE A 123 -9.84 6.63 -5.54
N VAL A 124 -10.77 7.28 -4.86
CA VAL A 124 -12.20 7.31 -5.23
C VAL A 124 -12.56 8.66 -5.82
N THR A 125 -13.25 8.66 -6.95
CA THR A 125 -13.75 9.86 -7.64
C THR A 125 -15.18 9.61 -8.13
N GLY A 126 -16.18 10.04 -7.33
CA GLY A 126 -17.58 9.74 -7.60
C GLY A 126 -17.83 8.23 -7.67
N ASP A 127 -18.41 7.76 -8.76
CA ASP A 127 -18.73 6.34 -8.99
C ASP A 127 -17.59 5.56 -9.67
N THR A 128 -16.38 6.11 -9.70
CA THR A 128 -15.19 5.45 -10.22
C THR A 128 -14.08 5.44 -9.19
N ALA A 129 -13.20 4.44 -9.25
CA ALA A 129 -12.04 4.39 -8.39
C ALA A 129 -10.87 3.68 -9.08
N THR A 130 -9.67 3.89 -8.56
CA THR A 130 -8.46 3.15 -8.91
C THR A 130 -7.78 2.63 -7.66
N ALA A 131 -7.16 1.46 -7.75
CA ALA A 131 -6.26 0.96 -6.73
C ALA A 131 -4.92 0.57 -7.37
N HIS A 132 -3.85 0.86 -6.67
CA HIS A 132 -2.50 0.36 -6.95
C HIS A 132 -1.99 -0.35 -5.72
N MET A 133 -1.39 -1.54 -5.91
CA MET A 133 -0.83 -2.32 -4.81
C MET A 133 0.33 -3.20 -5.28
N VAL A 134 1.15 -3.61 -4.36
CA VAL A 134 2.16 -4.64 -4.55
C VAL A 134 1.62 -5.92 -3.94
N TYR A 135 1.65 -7.01 -4.68
CA TYR A 135 1.32 -8.33 -4.16
C TYR A 135 2.58 -9.19 -4.03
N THR A 136 2.51 -10.14 -3.13
CA THR A 136 3.55 -11.14 -2.90
C THR A 136 2.87 -12.47 -2.62
N GLU A 137 3.17 -13.49 -3.39
CA GLU A 137 2.64 -14.83 -3.19
C GLU A 137 3.66 -15.71 -2.51
N THR A 138 3.19 -16.40 -1.47
CA THR A 138 3.97 -17.38 -0.75
C THR A 138 3.26 -18.72 -0.77
N ILE A 139 4.03 -19.79 -0.77
CA ILE A 139 3.52 -21.16 -0.68
C ILE A 139 3.98 -21.81 0.60
N ASN A 140 3.09 -22.57 1.21
CA ASN A 140 3.33 -23.37 2.42
C ASN A 140 3.27 -24.84 2.08
N ASP A 141 4.43 -25.44 1.86
CA ASP A 141 4.53 -26.89 1.53
C ASP A 141 4.30 -27.75 2.78
N SER A 142 4.65 -27.25 3.96
CA SER A 142 4.57 -27.99 5.22
C SER A 142 4.59 -27.05 6.42
N VAL A 143 3.91 -27.41 7.51
CA VAL A 143 3.96 -26.69 8.80
C VAL A 143 5.33 -26.73 9.49
N TYR A 144 6.22 -27.58 9.01
CA TYR A 144 7.58 -27.74 9.54
C TYR A 144 8.64 -26.95 8.77
N GLN A 145 8.24 -26.27 7.69
CA GLN A 145 9.15 -25.49 6.84
C GLN A 145 8.70 -24.05 6.79
N ALA A 146 9.65 -23.14 6.56
CA ALA A 146 9.31 -21.74 6.32
C ALA A 146 8.57 -21.57 4.98
N PRO A 147 7.60 -20.66 4.88
CA PRO A 147 6.97 -20.33 3.61
C PRO A 147 8.02 -19.92 2.56
N ARG A 148 7.80 -20.31 1.31
CA ARG A 148 8.63 -19.88 0.17
C ARG A 148 7.92 -18.78 -0.60
N LEU A 149 8.66 -17.74 -0.97
CA LEU A 149 8.22 -16.77 -1.93
C LEU A 149 8.21 -17.41 -3.32
N ILE A 150 7.08 -17.34 -4.04
CA ILE A 150 6.96 -17.88 -5.40
C ILE A 150 6.87 -16.78 -6.45
N GLU A 151 6.12 -15.71 -6.18
CA GLU A 151 6.06 -14.59 -7.08
C GLU A 151 5.81 -13.26 -6.36
N GLN A 152 6.15 -12.17 -7.03
CA GLN A 152 5.88 -10.80 -6.59
C GLN A 152 5.61 -9.92 -7.79
N GLY A 153 4.72 -8.96 -7.62
CA GLY A 153 4.39 -8.03 -8.68
C GLY A 153 3.55 -6.86 -8.23
N ARG A 154 3.01 -6.18 -9.21
CA ARG A 154 2.18 -4.99 -9.05
C ARG A 154 0.82 -5.22 -9.67
N GLU A 155 -0.17 -4.62 -9.06
CA GLU A 155 -1.54 -4.63 -9.54
C GLU A 155 -2.07 -3.21 -9.63
N ASP A 156 -2.65 -2.89 -10.80
CA ASP A 156 -3.43 -1.69 -11.03
C ASP A 156 -4.86 -2.09 -11.37
N THR A 157 -5.82 -1.62 -10.58
CA THR A 157 -7.23 -2.00 -10.71
C THR A 157 -8.10 -0.75 -10.85
N TRP A 158 -9.06 -0.79 -11.78
CA TRP A 158 -10.09 0.22 -12.00
C TRP A 158 -11.45 -0.32 -11.61
N PHE A 159 -12.24 0.51 -10.97
CA PHE A 159 -13.55 0.14 -10.45
C PHE A 159 -14.62 1.10 -10.94
N ARG A 160 -15.84 0.60 -11.01
CA ARG A 160 -17.04 1.38 -11.24
C ARG A 160 -18.14 0.93 -10.26
N LYS A 161 -18.87 1.89 -9.71
CA LYS A 161 -20.01 1.62 -8.84
C LYS A 161 -21.25 1.39 -9.71
N ILE A 162 -21.77 0.18 -9.71
CA ILE A 162 -22.92 -0.25 -10.52
C ILE A 162 -24.01 -0.72 -9.56
N ASN A 163 -25.19 -0.09 -9.61
CA ASN A 163 -26.31 -0.40 -8.72
C ASN A 163 -25.91 -0.43 -7.23
N GLY A 164 -25.06 0.54 -6.82
CA GLY A 164 -24.58 0.68 -5.44
C GLY A 164 -23.47 -0.29 -5.04
N ARG A 165 -22.97 -1.14 -5.93
CA ARG A 165 -21.86 -2.08 -5.69
C ARG A 165 -20.64 -1.69 -6.50
N TRP A 166 -19.46 -1.75 -5.87
CA TRP A 166 -18.20 -1.62 -6.57
C TRP A 166 -17.89 -2.90 -7.34
N LEU A 167 -17.53 -2.76 -8.62
CA LEU A 167 -17.09 -3.86 -9.49
C LEU A 167 -15.81 -3.48 -10.21
N ILE A 168 -14.95 -4.46 -10.45
CA ILE A 168 -13.73 -4.32 -11.25
C ILE A 168 -14.12 -4.17 -12.72
N THR A 169 -13.66 -3.10 -13.37
CA THR A 169 -13.84 -2.89 -14.81
C THR A 169 -12.56 -3.15 -15.60
N LYS A 170 -11.40 -2.99 -14.94
CA LYS A 170 -10.12 -3.35 -15.53
C LYS A 170 -9.17 -3.75 -14.41
N ARG A 171 -8.38 -4.77 -14.66
CA ARG A 171 -7.30 -5.19 -13.76
C ARG A 171 -6.08 -5.52 -14.57
N LEU A 172 -4.95 -4.99 -14.13
CA LEU A 172 -3.66 -5.17 -14.75
C LEU A 172 -2.70 -5.74 -13.71
N ILE A 173 -2.23 -6.96 -13.93
CA ILE A 173 -1.26 -7.64 -13.09
C ILE A 173 0.05 -7.74 -13.86
N THR A 174 1.14 -7.27 -13.25
CA THR A 174 2.48 -7.32 -13.83
C THR A 174 3.44 -7.88 -12.80
N GLN A 175 4.04 -8.99 -13.10
CA GLN A 175 5.05 -9.61 -12.25
C GLN A 175 6.39 -8.89 -12.34
N ASP A 176 7.05 -8.75 -11.19
CA ASP A 176 8.42 -8.25 -11.07
C ASP A 176 9.40 -9.42 -10.82
N GLY A 177 8.89 -10.58 -10.41
CA GLY A 177 9.66 -11.81 -10.20
C GLY A 177 8.76 -13.04 -10.09
N GLY A 178 9.27 -14.22 -10.42
CA GLY A 178 8.54 -15.48 -10.37
C GLY A 178 7.56 -15.66 -11.53
N LEU A 179 7.83 -15.09 -12.72
CA LEU A 179 6.92 -15.20 -13.88
C LEU A 179 6.68 -16.66 -14.26
N PRO A 180 5.41 -17.13 -14.27
CA PRO A 180 5.09 -18.48 -14.71
C PRO A 180 5.37 -18.69 -16.21
N PRO A 181 5.80 -19.88 -16.64
CA PRO A 181 6.09 -20.18 -18.06
C PRO A 181 4.93 -19.88 -19.01
N ALA A 182 3.68 -19.98 -18.56
CA ALA A 182 2.49 -19.68 -19.36
C ALA A 182 2.44 -18.24 -19.89
N TYR A 183 3.24 -17.33 -19.33
CA TYR A 183 3.27 -15.91 -19.70
C TYR A 183 4.56 -15.48 -20.42
N PHE A 184 5.52 -16.36 -20.69
CA PHE A 184 6.81 -15.98 -21.27
C PHE A 184 6.66 -15.29 -22.64
N ASP A 185 5.70 -15.70 -23.44
CA ASP A 185 5.47 -15.13 -24.79
C ASP A 185 4.69 -13.81 -24.77
N THR A 186 3.95 -13.53 -23.71
CA THR A 186 3.08 -12.34 -23.61
C THR A 186 3.65 -11.25 -22.73
N TYR A 187 4.57 -11.61 -21.80
CA TYR A 187 5.12 -10.68 -20.83
C TYR A 187 5.85 -9.50 -21.48
N LYS A 188 5.53 -8.31 -21.00
CA LYS A 188 6.26 -7.09 -21.34
C LYS A 188 6.61 -6.37 -20.05
N GLN A 189 7.89 -6.16 -19.82
CA GLN A 189 8.36 -5.35 -18.70
C GLN A 189 7.79 -3.94 -18.81
N ARG A 190 7.19 -3.43 -17.74
CA ARG A 190 6.57 -2.10 -17.67
C ARG A 190 7.24 -1.21 -16.65
#